data_a5661b6ee4a3afb27b0db6e0f1d29df3
#
_entry.id   a5661b6ee4a3afb27b0db6e0f1d29df3
#
_cell.length_a   1.000
_cell.length_b   1.000
_cell.length_c   1.000
_cell.angle_alpha   90.00
_cell.angle_beta   90.00
_cell.angle_gamma   90.00
#
_symmetry.space_group_name_H-M   'P 1'
#
loop_
_entity.id
_entity.type
_entity.pdbx_description
1 polymer ?
#
loop_
_entity_poly.entity_id
_entity_poly.type
_entity_poly.pdbx_seq_one_letter_code
_entity_poly.pdbx_strand_id
1 'polypeptide(L)'
;MQAIIDWINNNQDMLIEYSIKVIVAIVILFAASIVTRILASIMRKGMQKRQVDNAVISFLTAIVKSLIFIAALMVALNQIGVETTSFIAILGAAGLAIGLALQGSLSNIASGVLLIMFRPIRSGEYVEAAGTAGTVEE
;
A
#
# COMPACT_ATOMS: atom_id res chain seq x y z
N MET A 1 -5.34 20.55 -45.64
CA MET A 1 -4.67 19.23 -45.53
C MET A 1 -3.14 19.39 -45.47
N GLN A 2 -2.53 20.21 -46.35
CA GLN A 2 -1.09 20.50 -46.32
C GLN A 2 -0.62 21.07 -44.98
N ALA A 3 -1.32 22.08 -44.40
CA ALA A 3 -0.94 22.69 -43.14
C ALA A 3 -0.84 21.69 -41.97
N ILE A 4 -1.64 20.63 -41.94
CA ILE A 4 -1.58 19.58 -40.94
C ILE A 4 -0.36 18.69 -41.14
N ILE A 5 -0.04 18.38 -42.41
CA ILE A 5 1.12 17.58 -42.79
C ILE A 5 2.42 18.34 -42.44
N ASP A 6 2.46 19.63 -42.75
CA ASP A 6 3.61 20.49 -42.45
C ASP A 6 3.81 20.67 -40.95
N TRP A 7 2.70 20.78 -40.16
CA TRP A 7 2.75 20.82 -38.71
C TRP A 7 3.26 19.50 -38.11
N ILE A 8 2.79 18.36 -38.61
CA ILE A 8 3.25 17.03 -38.18
C ILE A 8 4.74 16.87 -38.48
N ASN A 9 5.17 17.21 -39.67
CA ASN A 9 6.58 17.11 -40.10
C ASN A 9 7.51 18.01 -39.26
N ASN A 10 7.05 19.19 -38.88
CA ASN A 10 7.84 20.13 -38.08
C ASN A 10 7.85 19.77 -36.57
N ASN A 11 6.96 18.91 -36.10
CA ASN A 11 6.84 18.48 -34.70
C ASN A 11 7.06 16.97 -34.52
N GLN A 12 7.69 16.29 -35.47
CA GLN A 12 7.87 14.81 -35.41
C GLN A 12 8.60 14.39 -34.15
N ASP A 13 9.66 15.06 -33.75
CA ASP A 13 10.44 14.70 -32.55
C ASP A 13 9.60 14.80 -31.27
N MET A 14 8.80 15.87 -31.16
CA MET A 14 7.88 16.05 -30.02
C MET A 14 6.80 14.94 -29.98
N LEU A 15 6.22 14.61 -31.11
CA LEU A 15 5.21 13.57 -31.22
C LEU A 15 5.77 12.19 -30.88
N ILE A 16 6.99 11.90 -31.33
CA ILE A 16 7.69 10.64 -31.01
C ILE A 16 8.00 10.59 -29.52
N GLU A 17 8.56 11.63 -28.94
CA GLU A 17 8.88 11.70 -27.51
C GLU A 17 7.62 11.49 -26.65
N TYR A 18 6.52 12.17 -26.98
CA TYR A 18 5.28 12.06 -26.24
C TYR A 18 4.65 10.66 -26.38
N SER A 19 4.73 10.08 -27.57
CA SER A 19 4.26 8.71 -27.82
C SER A 19 5.03 7.70 -27.00
N ILE A 20 6.34 7.84 -26.88
CA ILE A 20 7.18 6.97 -26.06
C ILE A 20 6.80 7.12 -24.57
N LYS A 21 6.62 8.35 -24.08
CA LYS A 21 6.18 8.59 -22.68
C LYS A 21 4.86 7.92 -22.37
N VAL A 22 3.88 8.00 -23.27
CA VAL A 22 2.57 7.35 -23.12
C VAL A 22 2.71 5.83 -23.11
N ILE A 23 3.49 5.28 -24.04
CA ILE A 23 3.74 3.82 -24.08
C ILE A 23 4.39 3.35 -22.78
N VAL A 24 5.40 4.06 -22.28
CA VAL A 24 6.06 3.72 -21.01
C VAL A 24 5.09 3.81 -19.85
N ALA A 25 4.22 4.82 -19.80
CA ALA A 25 3.19 4.94 -18.76
C ALA A 25 2.22 3.74 -18.76
N ILE A 26 1.80 3.30 -19.96
CA ILE A 26 0.95 2.10 -20.12
C ILE A 26 1.69 0.84 -19.65
N VAL A 27 2.97 0.69 -20.01
CA VAL A 27 3.79 -0.44 -19.56
C VAL A 27 3.94 -0.45 -18.03
N ILE A 28 4.11 0.71 -17.39
CA ILE A 28 4.17 0.84 -15.92
C ILE A 28 2.87 0.35 -15.29
N LEU A 29 1.71 0.79 -15.78
CA LEU A 29 0.40 0.36 -15.27
C LEU A 29 0.17 -1.13 -15.49
N PHE A 30 0.57 -1.65 -16.63
CA PHE A 30 0.50 -3.08 -16.92
C PHE A 30 1.38 -3.91 -15.99
N ALA A 31 2.64 -3.52 -15.82
CA ALA A 31 3.57 -4.16 -14.88
C ALA A 31 3.03 -4.11 -13.44
N ALA A 32 2.51 -2.96 -13.00
CA ALA A 32 1.89 -2.81 -11.69
C ALA A 32 0.69 -3.74 -11.50
N SER A 33 -0.12 -3.96 -12.54
CA SER A 33 -1.25 -4.89 -12.49
C SER A 33 -0.80 -6.34 -12.26
N ILE A 34 0.31 -6.75 -12.89
CA ILE A 34 0.90 -8.08 -12.71
C ILE A 34 1.44 -8.22 -11.28
N VAL A 35 2.24 -7.26 -10.83
CA VAL A 35 2.81 -7.24 -9.46
C VAL A 35 1.69 -7.30 -8.42
N THR A 36 0.65 -6.49 -8.59
CA THR A 36 -0.51 -6.46 -7.70
C THR A 36 -1.20 -7.82 -7.63
N ARG A 37 -1.37 -8.49 -8.77
CA ARG A 37 -2.00 -9.82 -8.85
C ARG A 37 -1.17 -10.87 -8.13
N ILE A 38 0.15 -10.85 -8.34
CA ILE A 38 1.09 -11.78 -7.69
C ILE A 38 1.09 -11.58 -6.18
N LEU A 39 1.28 -10.35 -5.71
CA LEU A 39 1.29 -10.02 -4.28
C LEU A 39 -0.04 -10.39 -3.60
N ALA A 40 -1.16 -10.02 -4.21
CA ALA A 40 -2.49 -10.38 -3.70
C ALA A 40 -2.69 -11.89 -3.61
N SER A 41 -2.19 -12.66 -4.58
CA SER A 41 -2.25 -14.13 -4.57
C SER A 41 -1.42 -14.73 -3.44
N ILE A 42 -0.18 -14.24 -3.25
CA ILE A 42 0.72 -14.70 -2.19
C ILE A 42 0.11 -14.40 -0.81
N MET A 43 -0.35 -13.16 -0.60
CA MET A 43 -1.01 -12.75 0.65
C MET A 43 -2.23 -13.63 0.94
N ARG A 44 -3.13 -13.78 -0.03
CA ARG A 44 -4.34 -14.60 0.13
C ARG A 44 -4.01 -16.04 0.50
N LYS A 45 -3.08 -16.68 -0.20
CA LYS A 45 -2.65 -18.06 0.10
C LYS A 45 -2.01 -18.18 1.48
N GLY A 46 -1.17 -17.23 1.87
CA GLY A 46 -0.52 -17.21 3.19
C GLY A 46 -1.51 -17.06 4.34
N MET A 47 -2.50 -16.17 4.19
CA MET A 47 -3.53 -15.93 5.21
C MET A 47 -4.54 -17.07 5.29
N GLN A 48 -4.93 -17.68 4.15
CA GLN A 48 -5.81 -18.85 4.13
C GLN A 48 -5.19 -20.06 4.85
N LYS A 49 -3.88 -20.29 4.70
CA LYS A 49 -3.17 -21.35 5.43
C LYS A 49 -3.23 -21.17 6.96
N ARG A 50 -3.38 -19.93 7.42
CA ARG A 50 -3.49 -19.58 8.84
C ARG A 50 -4.95 -19.48 9.32
N GLN A 51 -5.90 -19.92 8.49
CA GLN A 51 -7.34 -19.91 8.78
C GLN A 51 -7.89 -18.51 9.12
N VAL A 52 -7.29 -17.45 8.55
CA VAL A 52 -7.78 -16.08 8.69
C VAL A 52 -9.13 -15.97 7.98
N ASP A 53 -10.05 -15.22 8.57
CA ASP A 53 -11.38 -14.98 8.01
C ASP A 53 -11.33 -14.36 6.60
N ASN A 54 -12.20 -14.84 5.72
CA ASN A 54 -12.22 -14.39 4.32
C ASN A 54 -12.55 -12.90 4.15
N ALA A 55 -13.31 -12.31 5.06
CA ALA A 55 -13.59 -10.88 5.03
C ALA A 55 -12.33 -10.07 5.30
N VAL A 56 -11.52 -10.49 6.29
CA VAL A 56 -10.24 -9.87 6.62
C VAL A 56 -9.25 -10.01 5.45
N ILE A 57 -9.17 -11.19 4.84
CA ILE A 57 -8.31 -11.43 3.67
C ILE A 57 -8.71 -10.51 2.51
N SER A 58 -10.00 -10.42 2.22
CA SER A 58 -10.51 -9.56 1.14
C SER A 58 -10.23 -8.09 1.41
N PHE A 59 -10.45 -7.63 2.63
CA PHE A 59 -10.21 -6.25 3.05
C PHE A 59 -8.73 -5.87 2.93
N LEU A 60 -7.83 -6.65 3.52
CA LEU A 60 -6.39 -6.38 3.46
C LEU A 60 -5.85 -6.44 2.02
N THR A 61 -6.33 -7.41 1.25
CA THR A 61 -5.94 -7.54 -0.16
C THR A 61 -6.43 -6.34 -0.99
N ALA A 62 -7.63 -5.82 -0.71
CA ALA A 62 -8.15 -4.63 -1.37
C ALA A 62 -7.32 -3.39 -1.05
N ILE A 63 -6.95 -3.18 0.21
CA ILE A 63 -6.08 -2.06 0.63
C ILE A 63 -4.75 -2.11 -0.12
N VAL A 64 -4.06 -3.26 -0.11
CA VAL A 64 -2.76 -3.41 -0.78
C VAL A 64 -2.87 -3.17 -2.28
N LYS A 65 -3.91 -3.69 -2.93
CA LYS A 65 -4.17 -3.43 -4.35
C LYS A 65 -4.36 -1.94 -4.64
N SER A 66 -5.14 -1.25 -3.81
CA SER A 66 -5.39 0.18 -3.97
C SER A 66 -4.11 1.00 -3.81
N LEU A 67 -3.29 0.69 -2.81
CA LEU A 67 -2.01 1.38 -2.59
C LEU A 67 -1.04 1.20 -3.76
N ILE A 68 -0.89 -0.02 -4.27
CA ILE A 68 -0.02 -0.30 -5.41
C ILE A 68 -0.55 0.41 -6.65
N PHE A 69 -1.87 0.39 -6.88
CA PHE A 69 -2.47 1.06 -8.03
C PHE A 69 -2.28 2.58 -7.97
N ILE A 70 -2.49 3.21 -6.82
CA ILE A 70 -2.27 4.65 -6.62
C ILE A 70 -0.80 4.99 -6.87
N ALA A 71 0.14 4.22 -6.32
CA ALA A 71 1.56 4.44 -6.53
C ALA A 71 1.94 4.32 -8.02
N ALA A 72 1.46 3.29 -8.70
CA ALA A 72 1.70 3.09 -10.13
C ALA A 72 1.10 4.20 -10.98
N LEU A 73 -0.11 4.68 -10.62
CA LEU A 73 -0.76 5.79 -11.30
C LEU A 73 0.07 7.08 -11.17
N MET A 74 0.60 7.38 -9.98
CA MET A 74 1.46 8.55 -9.76
C MET A 74 2.73 8.48 -10.63
N VAL A 75 3.37 7.31 -10.70
CA VAL A 75 4.56 7.10 -11.54
C VAL A 75 4.21 7.25 -13.03
N ALA A 76 3.09 6.68 -13.47
CA ALA A 76 2.65 6.78 -14.86
C ALA A 76 2.30 8.23 -15.27
N LEU A 77 1.63 8.98 -14.38
CA LEU A 77 1.33 10.40 -14.61
C LEU A 77 2.60 11.26 -14.69
N ASN A 78 3.56 11.02 -13.81
CA ASN A 78 4.86 11.71 -13.84
C ASN A 78 5.60 11.43 -15.14
N GLN A 79 5.54 10.19 -15.66
CA GLN A 79 6.17 9.81 -16.92
C GLN A 79 5.66 10.60 -18.13
N ILE A 80 4.38 10.95 -18.15
CA ILE A 80 3.78 11.76 -19.23
C ILE A 80 3.92 13.28 -19.00
N GLY A 81 4.63 13.68 -17.92
CA GLY A 81 4.90 15.08 -17.60
C GLY A 81 3.86 15.76 -16.71
N VAL A 82 2.93 15.02 -16.12
CA VAL A 82 1.99 15.58 -15.13
C VAL A 82 2.71 15.75 -13.79
N GLU A 83 2.66 16.95 -13.24
CA GLU A 83 3.23 17.22 -11.93
C GLU A 83 2.42 16.52 -10.83
N THR A 84 3.03 15.54 -10.16
CA THR A 84 2.37 14.71 -9.15
C THR A 84 2.66 15.14 -7.72
N THR A 85 3.49 16.15 -7.50
CA THR A 85 3.92 16.61 -6.17
C THR A 85 2.76 16.96 -5.26
N SER A 86 1.78 17.70 -5.76
CA SER A 86 0.58 18.07 -4.99
C SER A 86 -0.27 16.85 -4.60
N PHE A 87 -0.41 15.88 -5.49
CA PHE A 87 -1.12 14.63 -5.20
C PHE A 87 -0.41 13.81 -4.13
N ILE A 88 0.93 13.73 -4.19
CA ILE A 88 1.74 13.02 -3.19
C ILE A 88 1.59 13.71 -1.82
N ALA A 89 1.58 15.05 -1.79
CA ALA A 89 1.37 15.80 -0.55
C ALA A 89 -0.01 15.52 0.08
N ILE A 90 -1.07 15.49 -0.73
CA ILE A 90 -2.44 15.16 -0.28
C ILE A 90 -2.50 13.72 0.25
N LEU A 91 -1.91 12.77 -0.48
CA LEU A 91 -1.85 11.37 -0.06
C LEU A 91 -1.05 11.20 1.24
N GLY A 92 0.03 11.96 1.40
CA GLY A 92 0.83 11.99 2.62
C GLY A 92 0.03 12.51 3.82
N ALA A 93 -0.70 13.62 3.64
CA ALA A 93 -1.57 14.17 4.66
C ALA A 93 -2.71 13.21 5.05
N ALA A 94 -3.35 12.57 4.06
CA ALA A 94 -4.37 11.55 4.28
C ALA A 94 -3.79 10.33 5.03
N GLY A 95 -2.58 9.88 4.65
CA GLY A 95 -1.88 8.79 5.32
C GLY A 95 -1.56 9.12 6.78
N LEU A 96 -1.12 10.35 7.05
CA LEU A 96 -0.88 10.82 8.41
C LEU A 96 -2.17 10.83 9.23
N ALA A 97 -3.26 11.35 8.68
CA ALA A 97 -4.56 11.37 9.36
C ALA A 97 -5.05 9.94 9.71
N ILE A 98 -4.92 9.00 8.77
CA ILE A 98 -5.25 7.58 9.00
C ILE A 98 -4.31 6.98 10.07
N GLY A 99 -3.01 7.28 10.01
CA GLY A 99 -2.03 6.82 11.00
C GLY A 99 -2.35 7.30 12.41
N LEU A 100 -2.72 8.57 12.56
CA LEU A 100 -3.16 9.12 13.85
C LEU A 100 -4.46 8.48 14.34
N ALA A 101 -5.43 8.27 13.45
CA ALA A 101 -6.69 7.60 13.79
C ALA A 101 -6.47 6.15 14.27
N LEU A 102 -5.48 5.45 13.72
CA LEU A 102 -5.16 4.06 14.07
C LEU A 102 -4.09 3.93 15.18
N GLN A 103 -3.55 5.03 15.68
CA GLN A 103 -2.43 5.04 16.64
C GLN A 103 -2.69 4.16 17.88
N GLY A 104 -3.87 4.25 18.47
CA GLY A 104 -4.24 3.45 19.65
C GLY A 104 -4.30 1.95 19.34
N SER A 105 -4.89 1.58 18.21
CA SER A 105 -4.97 0.18 17.79
C SER A 105 -3.58 -0.39 17.49
N LEU A 106 -2.72 0.38 16.83
CA LEU A 106 -1.36 -0.02 16.51
C LEU A 106 -0.50 -0.17 17.78
N SER A 107 -0.66 0.73 18.74
CA SER A 107 -0.01 0.65 20.07
C SER A 107 -0.41 -0.63 20.82
N ASN A 108 -1.71 -0.98 20.81
CA ASN A 108 -2.19 -2.20 21.46
C ASN A 108 -1.63 -3.46 20.78
N ILE A 109 -1.57 -3.48 19.45
CA ILE A 109 -0.97 -4.59 18.70
C ILE A 109 0.52 -4.72 19.04
N ALA A 110 1.26 -3.61 19.04
CA ALA A 110 2.68 -3.59 19.38
C ALA A 110 2.92 -4.10 20.81
N SER A 111 2.12 -3.65 21.78
CA SER A 111 2.19 -4.12 23.16
C SER A 111 1.92 -5.61 23.26
N GLY A 112 0.92 -6.14 22.55
CA GLY A 112 0.64 -7.56 22.50
C GLY A 112 1.79 -8.39 21.93
N VAL A 113 2.42 -7.90 20.83
CA VAL A 113 3.60 -8.55 20.24
C VAL A 113 4.77 -8.56 21.22
N LEU A 114 5.02 -7.43 21.92
CA LEU A 114 6.08 -7.34 22.92
C LEU A 114 5.85 -8.31 24.08
N LEU A 115 4.62 -8.44 24.58
CA LEU A 115 4.26 -9.41 25.62
C LEU A 115 4.55 -10.86 25.18
N ILE A 116 4.22 -11.21 23.93
CA ILE A 116 4.47 -12.54 23.39
C ILE A 116 5.98 -12.79 23.21
N MET A 117 6.73 -11.77 22.77
CA MET A 117 8.16 -11.90 22.46
C MET A 117 9.02 -11.95 23.70
N PHE A 118 8.78 -11.04 24.65
CA PHE A 118 9.59 -10.94 25.88
C PHE A 118 9.07 -11.82 27.01
N ARG A 119 7.81 -12.23 26.98
CA ARG A 119 7.16 -13.05 28.02
C ARG A 119 7.48 -12.55 29.42
N PRO A 120 7.21 -11.27 29.75
CA PRO A 120 7.49 -10.72 31.07
C PRO A 120 6.65 -11.37 32.18
N ILE A 121 5.57 -12.03 31.80
CA ILE A 121 4.64 -12.75 32.67
C ILE A 121 4.44 -14.16 32.09
N ARG A 122 4.51 -15.17 32.93
CA ARG A 122 4.32 -16.58 32.53
C ARG A 122 3.13 -17.19 33.25
N SER A 123 2.51 -18.15 32.61
CA SER A 123 1.46 -18.96 33.23
C SER A 123 1.99 -19.65 34.52
N GLY A 124 1.23 -19.56 35.60
CA GLY A 124 1.59 -20.05 36.93
C GLY A 124 2.35 -19.04 37.80
N GLU A 125 2.79 -17.89 37.30
CA GLU A 125 3.43 -16.87 38.12
C GLU A 125 2.39 -16.04 38.89
N TYR A 126 2.74 -15.65 40.12
CA TYR A 126 1.96 -14.69 40.89
C TYR A 126 2.41 -13.27 40.50
N VAL A 127 1.47 -12.47 40.05
CA VAL A 127 1.75 -11.09 39.59
C VAL A 127 0.84 -10.11 40.30
N GLU A 128 1.37 -8.91 40.49
CA GLU A 128 0.64 -7.76 40.99
C GLU A 128 0.72 -6.65 39.95
N ALA A 129 -0.41 -6.23 39.40
CA ALA A 129 -0.51 -5.21 38.37
C ALA A 129 -1.75 -4.35 38.55
N ALA A 130 -1.59 -3.03 38.40
CA ALA A 130 -2.69 -2.07 38.46
C ALA A 130 -3.57 -2.17 39.71
N GLY A 131 -2.99 -2.54 40.87
CA GLY A 131 -3.71 -2.68 42.14
C GLY A 131 -4.49 -3.99 42.31
N THR A 132 -4.30 -4.93 41.40
CA THR A 132 -4.88 -6.28 41.47
C THR A 132 -3.76 -7.31 41.46
N ALA A 133 -3.88 -8.33 42.28
CA ALA A 133 -2.90 -9.40 42.43
C ALA A 133 -3.54 -10.76 42.19
N GLY A 134 -2.83 -11.68 41.60
CA GLY A 134 -3.32 -13.03 41.33
C GLY A 134 -2.31 -13.92 40.64
N THR A 135 -2.61 -15.18 40.52
CA THR A 135 -1.84 -16.14 39.75
C THR A 135 -2.31 -16.13 38.29
N VAL A 136 -1.36 -16.06 37.36
CA VAL A 136 -1.65 -16.07 35.92
C VAL A 136 -2.12 -17.47 35.52
N GLU A 137 -3.36 -17.59 35.08
CA GLU A 137 -3.85 -18.76 34.37
C GLU A 137 -3.56 -18.65 32.88
N GLU A 138 -4.13 -19.46 32.03
CA GLU A 138 -3.87 -19.37 30.54
C GLU A 138 -4.51 -18.14 29.90
#